data_c63c455107d67d001962004f83e73486
#
_entry.id   c63c455107d67d001962004f83e73486
#
_cell.length_a   1.000
_cell.length_b   1.000
_cell.length_c   1.000
_cell.angle_alpha   90.00
_cell.angle_beta   90.00
_cell.angle_gamma   90.00
#
_symmetry.space_group_name_H-M   'P 1'
#
loop_
_entity.id
_entity.type
_entity.pdbx_description
1 polymer ?
#
loop_
_entity_poly.entity_id
_entity_poly.type
_entity_poly.pdbx_seq_one_letter_code
_entity_poly.pdbx_strand_id
1 'polypeptide(L)'
;MNFERQPDKTEAGLNTFELKAILLVDDDKQLATALQWILADENFLVDVAFDGEEAMLKVKAHQYDAVICDLRMPRLRGDEFYLQARELRPALSDRFIFITGFATDPQIRAFLIEHEVKFLVKPFPIKGLIHCVKELLG
;
A
#
# COMPACT_ATOMS: atom_id res chain seq x y z
N MET A 1 -6.63 -7.31 -28.07
CA MET A 1 -7.35 -7.34 -27.54
C MET A 1 -7.50 -7.26 -27.30
N ASN A 2 -7.00 -7.09 -27.04
CA ASN A 2 -7.53 -6.96 -26.38
C ASN A 2 -7.47 -7.21 -26.11
N PHE A 3 -7.27 -7.09 -25.90
CA PHE A 3 -7.97 -7.42 -25.31
C PHE A 3 -8.24 -7.10 -25.34
N GLU A 4 -8.21 -6.94 -25.02
CA GLU A 4 -9.05 -6.83 -24.60
C GLU A 4 -9.51 -6.82 -24.35
N ARG A 5 -9.55 -6.79 -24.41
CA ARG A 5 -10.48 -6.94 -23.88
C ARG A 5 -11.07 -6.94 -23.69
N GLN A 6 -11.23 -7.20 -23.50
CA GLN A 6 -12.15 -7.37 -22.92
C GLN A 6 -12.75 -7.77 -22.54
N PRO A 7 -13.00 -8.01 -22.42
CA PRO A 7 -13.78 -8.36 -21.76
C PRO A 7 -14.38 -8.54 -21.43
N ASP A 8 -14.51 -8.75 -21.03
CA ASP A 8 -15.22 -8.91 -20.38
C ASP A 8 -15.80 -8.93 -19.94
N LYS A 9 -16.13 -8.66 -19.95
CA LYS A 9 -16.75 -8.83 -19.13
C LYS A 9 -17.58 -9.51 -19.22
N THR A 10 -17.49 -10.04 -18.99
CA THR A 10 -18.07 -10.71 -18.72
C THR A 10 -18.60 -11.50 -18.76
N GLU A 11 -18.80 -11.75 -18.85
CA GLU A 11 -19.12 -12.47 -18.53
C GLU A 11 -19.50 -12.71 -18.07
N ALA A 12 -19.69 -12.60 -18.05
CA ALA A 12 -19.88 -12.64 -17.26
C ALA A 12 -19.72 -12.29 -16.77
N GLY A 13 -20.03 -11.58 -16.68
CA GLY A 13 -19.52 -10.83 -15.89
C GLY A 13 -18.38 -11.09 -15.58
N LEU A 14 -18.08 -11.09 -15.77
CA LEU A 14 -17.00 -11.35 -15.38
C LEU A 14 -15.99 -10.49 -15.22
N ASN A 15 -16.02 -9.44 -14.53
CA ASN A 15 -14.93 -8.63 -14.38
C ASN A 15 -14.02 -9.06 -13.33
N THR A 16 -13.87 -10.29 -13.22
CA THR A 16 -12.99 -10.94 -12.31
C THR A 16 -11.54 -10.71 -12.65
N PHE A 17 -11.27 -10.07 -13.78
CA PHE A 17 -9.90 -9.81 -14.20
C PHE A 17 -9.40 -8.44 -13.78
N GLU A 18 -10.23 -7.68 -13.09
CA GLU A 18 -9.80 -6.40 -12.60
C GLU A 18 -8.94 -6.58 -11.37
N LEU A 19 -7.67 -6.24 -11.48
CA LEU A 19 -6.73 -6.40 -10.38
C LEU A 19 -6.73 -5.17 -9.49
N LYS A 20 -6.56 -5.40 -8.19
CA LYS A 20 -6.41 -4.30 -7.24
C LYS A 20 -5.01 -3.73 -7.31
N ALA A 21 -4.91 -2.42 -7.19
CA ALA A 21 -3.64 -1.70 -7.31
C ALA A 21 -3.14 -1.29 -5.93
N ILE A 22 -1.89 -1.58 -5.66
CA ILE A 22 -1.23 -1.28 -4.39
C ILE A 22 -0.04 -0.38 -4.65
N LEU A 23 0.10 0.67 -3.82
CA LEU A 23 1.32 1.46 -3.78
C LEU A 23 2.14 1.01 -2.57
N LEU A 24 3.37 0.58 -2.83
CA LEU A 24 4.29 0.12 -1.79
C LEU A 24 5.36 1.19 -1.61
N VAL A 25 5.46 1.72 -0.40
CA VAL A 25 6.36 2.84 -0.08
C VAL A 25 7.36 2.40 0.97
N ASP A 26 8.61 2.25 0.58
CA ASP A 26 9.68 1.84 1.49
C ASP A 26 11.02 2.25 0.88
N ASP A 27 11.90 2.87 1.68
CA ASP A 27 13.22 3.28 1.22
C ASP A 27 14.22 2.13 1.16
N ASP A 28 13.89 0.98 1.74
CA ASP A 28 14.68 -0.23 1.60
C ASP A 28 14.35 -0.87 0.26
N LYS A 29 15.21 -0.63 -0.73
CA LYS A 29 14.95 -1.07 -2.10
C LYS A 29 14.89 -2.58 -2.24
N GLN A 30 15.70 -3.30 -1.48
CA GLN A 30 15.69 -4.77 -1.54
C GLN A 30 14.39 -5.32 -0.99
N LEU A 31 13.94 -4.80 0.14
CA LEU A 31 12.67 -5.23 0.72
C LEU A 31 11.52 -4.86 -0.18
N ALA A 32 11.50 -3.63 -0.69
CA ALA A 32 10.42 -3.18 -1.57
C ALA A 32 10.32 -4.05 -2.83
N THR A 33 11.46 -4.36 -3.44
CA THR A 33 11.48 -5.21 -4.63
C THR A 33 10.97 -6.62 -4.32
N ALA A 34 11.40 -7.19 -3.20
CA ALA A 34 10.94 -8.52 -2.80
C ALA A 34 9.43 -8.53 -2.56
N LEU A 35 8.91 -7.53 -1.85
CA LEU A 35 7.48 -7.44 -1.58
C LEU A 35 6.67 -7.21 -2.86
N GLN A 36 7.21 -6.43 -3.78
CA GLN A 36 6.54 -6.22 -5.06
C GLN A 36 6.34 -7.53 -5.80
N TRP A 37 7.38 -8.37 -5.85
CA TRP A 37 7.28 -9.68 -6.49
C TRP A 37 6.27 -10.58 -5.79
N ILE A 38 6.31 -10.61 -4.46
CA ILE A 38 5.42 -11.46 -3.67
C ILE A 38 3.97 -11.07 -3.88
N LEU A 39 3.68 -9.77 -3.83
CA LEU A 39 2.31 -9.28 -4.00
C LEU A 39 1.84 -9.43 -5.45
N ALA A 40 2.74 -9.22 -6.42
CA ALA A 40 2.38 -9.47 -7.82
C ALA A 40 2.00 -10.92 -8.05
N ASP A 41 2.68 -11.83 -7.36
CA ASP A 41 2.36 -13.26 -7.44
C ASP A 41 1.00 -13.58 -6.82
N GLU A 42 0.49 -12.72 -5.97
CA GLU A 42 -0.86 -12.84 -5.39
C GLU A 42 -1.90 -12.06 -6.21
N ASN A 43 -1.55 -11.71 -7.44
CA ASN A 43 -2.43 -11.06 -8.41
C ASN A 43 -2.78 -9.62 -8.08
N PHE A 44 -1.84 -8.89 -7.47
CA PHE A 44 -1.98 -7.44 -7.29
C PHE A 44 -1.12 -6.69 -8.29
N LEU A 45 -1.59 -5.52 -8.71
CA LEU A 45 -0.76 -4.57 -9.45
C LEU A 45 -0.01 -3.73 -8.42
N VAL A 46 1.31 -3.71 -8.49
CA VAL A 46 2.10 -3.07 -7.43
C VAL A 46 3.06 -2.04 -8.03
N ASP A 47 2.87 -0.79 -7.63
CA ASP A 47 3.83 0.28 -7.89
C ASP A 47 4.67 0.49 -6.65
N VAL A 48 5.91 0.91 -6.82
CA VAL A 48 6.84 1.12 -5.72
C VAL A 48 7.30 2.57 -5.70
N ALA A 49 7.35 3.17 -4.52
CA ALA A 49 7.97 4.46 -4.28
C ALA A 49 9.00 4.29 -3.17
N PHE A 50 10.14 4.96 -3.28
CA PHE A 50 11.24 4.77 -2.34
C PHE A 50 11.33 5.88 -1.30
N ASP A 51 10.45 6.86 -1.36
CA ASP A 51 10.32 7.89 -0.33
C ASP A 51 8.93 8.53 -0.42
N GLY A 52 8.61 9.36 0.57
CA GLY A 52 7.29 9.96 0.66
C GLY A 52 6.99 10.96 -0.44
N GLU A 53 8.00 11.66 -0.94
CA GLU A 53 7.77 12.61 -2.04
C GLU A 53 7.42 11.89 -3.33
N GLU A 54 8.15 10.84 -3.63
CA GLU A 54 7.83 10.00 -4.79
C GLU A 54 6.45 9.40 -4.66
N ALA A 55 6.11 8.94 -3.44
CA ALA A 55 4.80 8.37 -3.17
C ALA A 55 3.69 9.40 -3.42
N MET A 56 3.87 10.65 -3.00
CA MET A 56 2.88 11.69 -3.26
C MET A 56 2.68 11.95 -4.75
N LEU A 57 3.76 11.95 -5.52
CA LEU A 57 3.65 12.10 -6.96
C LEU A 57 2.82 10.98 -7.57
N LYS A 58 3.02 9.75 -7.09
CA LYS A 58 2.26 8.60 -7.59
C LYS A 58 0.79 8.67 -7.19
N VAL A 59 0.49 9.09 -5.98
CA VAL A 59 -0.89 9.24 -5.52
C VAL A 59 -1.62 10.31 -6.33
N LYS A 60 -0.92 11.37 -6.74
CA LYS A 60 -1.50 12.41 -7.58
C LYS A 60 -1.81 11.90 -8.98
N ALA A 61 -0.96 11.02 -9.50
CA ALA A 61 -1.05 10.57 -10.89
C ALA A 61 -1.95 9.35 -11.07
N HIS A 62 -2.11 8.52 -10.04
CA HIS A 62 -2.83 7.25 -10.15
C HIS A 62 -3.74 7.04 -8.95
N GLN A 63 -4.72 6.14 -9.13
CA GLN A 63 -5.57 5.72 -8.03
C GLN A 63 -5.11 4.36 -7.55
N TYR A 64 -5.04 4.19 -6.23
CA TYR A 64 -4.66 2.93 -5.61
C TYR A 64 -5.77 2.43 -4.70
N ASP A 65 -5.87 1.12 -4.59
CA ASP A 65 -6.84 0.48 -3.70
C ASP A 65 -6.30 0.35 -2.30
N ALA A 66 -4.98 0.28 -2.15
CA ALA A 66 -4.33 0.22 -0.86
C ALA A 66 -2.91 0.79 -0.95
N VAL A 67 -2.39 1.21 0.20
CA VAL A 67 -1.02 1.68 0.33
C VAL A 67 -0.35 0.93 1.46
N ILE A 68 0.81 0.36 1.19
CA ILE A 68 1.67 -0.25 2.22
C ILE A 68 2.84 0.71 2.41
N CYS A 69 3.05 1.22 3.61
CA CYS A 69 3.97 2.33 3.82
C CYS A 69 4.83 2.16 5.05
N ASP A 70 6.13 2.30 4.88
CA ASP A 70 7.06 2.42 6.01
C ASP A 70 6.86 3.79 6.66
N LEU A 71 6.99 3.85 7.98
CA LEU A 71 6.83 5.11 8.70
C LEU A 71 8.10 5.95 8.72
N ARG A 72 9.27 5.33 8.77
CA ARG A 72 10.53 6.08 8.78
C ARG A 72 11.19 6.04 7.42
N MET A 73 11.13 7.16 6.73
CA MET A 73 11.71 7.31 5.39
C MET A 73 12.32 8.70 5.26
N PRO A 74 13.32 8.86 4.36
CA PRO A 74 13.85 10.20 4.09
C PRO A 74 12.84 11.06 3.35
N ARG A 75 13.08 12.33 3.38
CA ARG A 75 12.32 13.40 2.74
C ARG A 75 10.94 13.55 3.36
N LEU A 76 9.94 12.82 2.93
CA LEU A 76 8.62 12.91 3.54
C LEU A 76 8.37 11.61 4.30
N ARG A 77 8.17 11.71 5.61
CA ARG A 77 7.95 10.53 6.48
C ARG A 77 6.60 9.92 6.18
N GLY A 78 6.46 8.63 6.56
CA GLY A 78 5.23 7.89 6.29
C GLY A 78 3.99 8.49 6.93
N ASP A 79 4.09 9.00 8.16
CA ASP A 79 2.95 9.64 8.82
C ASP A 79 2.55 10.94 8.12
N GLU A 80 3.54 11.75 7.69
CA GLU A 80 3.27 12.96 6.94
C GLU A 80 2.67 12.65 5.57
N PHE A 81 3.21 11.63 4.91
CA PHE A 81 2.66 11.18 3.64
C PHE A 81 1.20 10.75 3.79
N TYR A 82 0.90 9.99 4.84
CA TYR A 82 -0.47 9.54 5.11
C TYR A 82 -1.44 10.73 5.21
N LEU A 83 -1.05 11.73 5.98
CA LEU A 83 -1.93 12.89 6.18
C LEU A 83 -2.17 13.64 4.87
N GLN A 84 -1.14 13.80 4.05
CA GLN A 84 -1.27 14.47 2.77
C GLN A 84 -2.06 13.62 1.76
N ALA A 85 -1.82 12.33 1.76
CA ALA A 85 -2.48 11.43 0.81
C ALA A 85 -3.97 11.35 1.07
N ARG A 86 -4.38 11.25 2.34
CA ARG A 86 -5.80 11.17 2.66
C ARG A 86 -6.53 12.47 2.39
N GLU A 87 -5.82 13.60 2.45
CA GLU A 87 -6.42 14.89 2.12
C GLU A 87 -6.71 14.97 0.63
N LEU A 88 -5.78 14.47 -0.18
CA LEU A 88 -5.94 14.47 -1.62
C LEU A 88 -6.92 13.39 -2.09
N ARG A 89 -6.88 12.23 -1.44
CA ARG A 89 -7.70 11.06 -1.79
C ARG A 89 -8.34 10.52 -0.50
N PRO A 90 -9.47 11.08 -0.07
CA PRO A 90 -10.08 10.65 1.21
C PRO A 90 -10.38 9.16 1.30
N ALA A 91 -10.64 8.51 0.17
CA ALA A 91 -10.90 7.07 0.17
C ALA A 91 -9.71 6.25 0.63
N LEU A 92 -8.50 6.82 0.64
CA LEU A 92 -7.30 6.11 1.10
C LEU A 92 -7.17 6.10 2.62
N SER A 93 -7.95 6.89 3.34
CA SER A 93 -7.75 7.07 4.79
C SER A 93 -7.82 5.76 5.58
N ASP A 94 -8.62 4.80 5.13
CA ASP A 94 -8.73 3.50 5.78
C ASP A 94 -8.16 2.37 4.92
N ARG A 95 -7.27 2.72 4.00
CA ARG A 95 -6.67 1.75 3.06
C ARG A 95 -5.16 1.66 3.21
N PHE A 96 -4.62 2.13 4.34
CA PHE A 96 -3.19 2.05 4.62
C PHE A 96 -2.87 0.87 5.51
N ILE A 97 -1.74 0.22 5.22
CA ILE A 97 -1.10 -0.73 6.11
C ILE A 97 0.31 -0.19 6.33
N PHE A 98 0.63 0.18 7.57
CA PHE A 98 1.96 0.68 7.88
C PHE A 98 2.88 -0.47 8.27
N ILE A 99 4.15 -0.30 7.95
CA ILE A 99 5.19 -1.23 8.35
C ILE A 99 6.20 -0.43 9.15
N THR A 100 6.56 -0.90 10.33
CA THR A 100 7.50 -0.17 11.17
C THR A 100 8.41 -1.09 11.96
N GLY A 101 9.70 -0.71 12.07
CA GLY A 101 10.63 -1.33 13.00
C GLY A 101 10.67 -0.61 14.33
N PHE A 102 9.86 0.44 14.50
CA PHE A 102 9.96 1.35 15.64
C PHE A 102 8.63 1.47 16.39
N ALA A 103 7.92 0.35 16.56
CA ALA A 103 6.60 0.35 17.19
C ALA A 103 6.65 0.82 18.65
N THR A 104 7.82 0.79 19.29
CA THR A 104 7.99 1.29 20.66
C THR A 104 8.31 2.78 20.74
N ASP A 105 8.58 3.43 19.62
CA ASP A 105 8.81 4.87 19.57
C ASP A 105 7.52 5.58 19.98
N PRO A 106 7.54 6.47 21.00
CA PRO A 106 6.30 7.10 21.48
C PRO A 106 5.55 7.90 20.42
N GLN A 107 6.25 8.58 19.52
CA GLN A 107 5.59 9.36 18.48
C GLN A 107 4.90 8.46 17.47
N ILE A 108 5.56 7.37 17.09
CA ILE A 108 4.98 6.40 16.17
C ILE A 108 3.78 5.73 16.80
N ARG A 109 3.90 5.31 18.07
CA ARG A 109 2.76 4.69 18.77
C ARG A 109 1.56 5.63 18.85
N ALA A 110 1.83 6.91 19.17
CA ALA A 110 0.76 7.90 19.26
C ALA A 110 0.04 8.06 17.92
N PHE A 111 0.79 8.11 16.83
CA PHE A 111 0.22 8.20 15.49
C PHE A 111 -0.64 6.99 15.16
N LEU A 112 -0.13 5.80 15.41
CA LEU A 112 -0.84 4.56 15.10
C LEU A 112 -2.14 4.45 15.87
N ILE A 113 -2.12 4.85 17.16
CA ILE A 113 -3.32 4.80 18.00
C ILE A 113 -4.31 5.87 17.60
N GLU A 114 -3.83 7.08 17.39
CA GLU A 114 -4.71 8.21 17.05
C GLU A 114 -5.51 7.98 15.77
N HIS A 115 -4.86 7.43 14.77
CA HIS A 115 -5.49 7.24 13.46
C HIS A 115 -6.07 5.85 13.26
N GLU A 116 -5.91 4.96 14.25
CA GLU A 116 -6.47 3.61 14.21
C GLU A 116 -6.12 2.87 12.92
N VAL A 117 -4.88 3.05 12.46
CA VAL A 117 -4.44 2.44 11.21
C VAL A 117 -3.91 1.04 11.44
N LYS A 118 -3.99 0.21 10.41
CA LYS A 118 -3.39 -1.13 10.45
C LYS A 118 -1.89 -1.04 10.34
N PHE A 119 -1.17 -1.87 11.08
CA PHE A 119 0.29 -1.88 11.01
C PHE A 119 0.86 -3.26 11.29
N LEU A 120 2.06 -3.48 10.77
CA LEU A 120 2.86 -4.66 11.03
C LEU A 120 4.23 -4.23 11.52
N VAL A 121 4.79 -4.96 12.48
CA VAL A 121 6.10 -4.66 13.06
C VAL A 121 7.16 -5.51 12.37
N LYS A 122 8.25 -4.86 11.94
CA LYS A 122 9.38 -5.56 11.32
C LYS A 122 10.19 -6.29 12.41
N PRO A 123 10.65 -7.49 12.17
CA PRO A 123 10.36 -8.34 11.01
C PRO A 123 8.97 -8.97 11.13
N PHE A 124 8.28 -9.11 10.01
CA PHE A 124 6.94 -9.68 10.00
C PHE A 124 6.89 -10.89 9.07
N PRO A 125 5.99 -11.87 9.34
CA PRO A 125 5.82 -12.98 8.42
C PRO A 125 5.16 -12.50 7.13
N ILE A 126 5.64 -12.98 6.00
CA ILE A 126 5.08 -12.60 4.69
C ILE A 126 3.60 -12.96 4.62
N LYS A 127 3.23 -14.12 5.17
CA LYS A 127 1.82 -14.54 5.20
C LYS A 127 0.95 -13.54 5.96
N GLY A 128 1.51 -12.91 6.99
CA GLY A 128 0.79 -11.89 7.75
C GLY A 128 0.50 -10.66 6.91
N LEU A 129 1.47 -10.22 6.10
CA LEU A 129 1.25 -9.09 5.20
C LEU A 129 0.19 -9.43 4.15
N ILE A 130 0.31 -10.59 3.52
CA ILE A 130 -0.65 -11.01 2.50
C ILE A 130 -2.06 -11.08 3.08
N HIS A 131 -2.18 -11.64 4.28
CA HIS A 131 -3.48 -11.72 4.97
C HIS A 131 -4.06 -10.33 5.22
N CYS A 132 -3.24 -9.41 5.71
CA CYS A 132 -3.69 -8.04 5.96
C CYS A 132 -4.18 -7.36 4.69
N VAL A 133 -3.44 -7.52 3.58
CA VAL A 133 -3.82 -6.92 2.31
C VAL A 133 -5.13 -7.50 1.81
N LYS A 134 -5.28 -8.81 1.85
CA LYS A 134 -6.49 -9.47 1.38
C LYS A 134 -7.70 -9.11 2.24
N GLU A 135 -7.51 -9.02 3.54
CA GLU A 135 -8.57 -8.61 4.44
C GLU A 135 -9.00 -7.17 4.17
N LEU A 136 -8.05 -6.29 3.93
CA LEU A 136 -8.33 -4.89 3.65
C LEU A 136 -9.07 -4.70 2.33
N LEU A 137 -8.70 -5.46 1.32
CA LEU A 137 -9.27 -5.30 -0.02
C LEU A 137 -10.46 -6.23 -0.30
N GLY A 138 -10.75 -7.08 0.62
CA GLY A 138 -11.90 -7.95 0.57
C GLY A 138 -11.80 -9.06 -0.39
#